data_8ce89f125348ac5562073fe3e4921796
#
_entry.id   8ce89f125348ac5562073fe3e4921796
#
_cell.length_a   1.000
_cell.length_b   1.000
_cell.length_c   1.000
_cell.angle_alpha   90.00
_cell.angle_beta   90.00
_cell.angle_gamma   90.00
#
_symmetry.space_group_name_H-M   'P 1'
#
loop_
_entity.id
_entity.type
_entity.pdbx_description
1 polymer ?
#
loop_
_entity_poly.entity_id
_entity_poly.type
_entity_poly.pdbx_seq_one_letter_code
_entity_poly.pdbx_strand_id
1 'polypeptide(L)'
;MRRVGFVVNPIAGMGGRVGLKGTDGKVEEARDRGAEPRAPGRARDALASLATHAADAGETIELLVAGGEMGASIARDADFDFECEVVTDPPMETSATDTREAVRRFAERVPSAAERNGRAAEPRDEGVDLVLFVGGDGTAVDVAETLDDRESDTPILGVPAGVKIYSSVFAVSPRAAGRIAATFADTETREVNDIDEDAYREGEVHTELRAIAQVPVAEEIQSSKQLGGGTVETLAAGVASEVEPGTTYVLGPGSTVGAIEDELGFSGTPLGVDVWRADPAGPEAGEWPAGEVLARDASADEILDVLGERNVVVVSPIGGQGFVFGRSNQQLSPDVLRRSEVEIVASRRKLDDIGVLRVDTGDPDLDNELQGWRKVRIGRVERRLLKVV
;
A
#
# COMPACT_ATOMS: atom_id res chain seq x y z
N MET A 1 8.92 26.38 -13.25
CA MET A 1 8.29 26.52 -11.92
C MET A 1 7.08 25.61 -11.89
N ARG A 2 7.00 24.73 -10.93
CA ARG A 2 5.92 23.75 -10.76
C ARG A 2 5.13 24.06 -9.50
N ARG A 3 3.79 24.02 -9.60
CA ARG A 3 2.87 24.26 -8.50
C ARG A 3 2.32 22.92 -8.00
N VAL A 4 2.49 22.64 -6.72
CA VAL A 4 2.05 21.38 -6.12
C VAL A 4 1.06 21.67 -4.99
N GLY A 5 -0.16 21.14 -5.12
CA GLY A 5 -1.13 21.10 -4.03
C GLY A 5 -0.74 19.99 -3.05
N PHE A 6 -0.59 20.33 -1.77
CA PHE A 6 -0.17 19.36 -0.77
C PHE A 6 -1.18 19.23 0.37
N VAL A 7 -1.71 18.02 0.55
CA VAL A 7 -2.68 17.72 1.62
C VAL A 7 -2.33 16.41 2.32
N VAL A 8 -2.48 16.39 3.62
CA VAL A 8 -2.20 15.23 4.49
C VAL A 8 -3.46 14.87 5.25
N ASN A 9 -3.86 13.60 5.22
CA ASN A 9 -4.79 13.05 6.18
C ASN A 9 -3.99 12.65 7.45
N PRO A 10 -4.02 13.43 8.53
CA PRO A 10 -3.11 13.25 9.66
C PRO A 10 -3.35 11.96 10.43
N ILE A 11 -4.55 11.39 10.37
CA ILE A 11 -4.94 10.15 11.05
C ILE A 11 -4.74 8.90 10.20
N ALA A 12 -4.38 9.05 8.91
CA ALA A 12 -4.21 7.92 8.02
C ALA A 12 -3.10 6.97 8.50
N GLY A 13 -3.40 5.67 8.41
CA GLY A 13 -2.44 4.61 8.76
C GLY A 13 -2.28 4.33 10.26
N MET A 14 -3.05 4.96 11.15
CA MET A 14 -2.97 4.71 12.60
C MET A 14 -3.46 3.30 12.98
N GLY A 15 -4.59 2.86 12.43
CA GLY A 15 -5.23 1.61 12.85
C GLY A 15 -4.44 0.34 12.54
N GLY A 16 -3.61 0.34 11.52
CA GLY A 16 -3.00 -0.88 10.99
C GLY A 16 -2.02 -1.62 11.93
N ARG A 17 -1.31 -0.91 12.83
CA ARG A 17 -0.39 -1.54 13.80
C ARG A 17 -1.09 -2.15 15.00
N VAL A 18 -2.28 -1.67 15.31
CA VAL A 18 -3.04 -2.10 16.50
C VAL A 18 -4.20 -3.03 16.12
N GLY A 19 -4.14 -3.59 14.91
CA GLY A 19 -5.14 -4.56 14.45
C GLY A 19 -6.51 -3.96 14.15
N LEU A 20 -6.61 -2.62 14.04
CA LEU A 20 -7.85 -1.96 13.63
C LEU A 20 -7.89 -1.84 12.12
N LYS A 21 -9.00 -2.25 11.55
CA LYS A 21 -9.31 -2.10 10.11
C LYS A 21 -9.83 -0.70 9.88
N GLY A 22 -9.04 0.16 9.22
CA GLY A 22 -9.34 1.57 9.03
C GLY A 22 -9.10 2.43 10.29
N THR A 23 -9.17 3.75 10.11
CA THR A 23 -9.00 4.72 11.20
C THR A 23 -10.28 5.54 11.41
N ASP A 24 -11.19 5.54 10.42
CA ASP A 24 -12.40 6.36 10.44
C ASP A 24 -13.34 5.93 11.57
N GLY A 25 -13.67 6.90 12.44
CA GLY A 25 -14.49 6.68 13.62
C GLY A 25 -13.83 5.86 14.74
N LYS A 26 -12.54 5.47 14.62
CA LYS A 26 -11.82 4.63 15.59
C LYS A 26 -10.50 5.23 16.07
N VAL A 27 -10.33 6.54 15.90
CA VAL A 27 -9.08 7.25 16.27
C VAL A 27 -8.77 7.12 17.74
N GLU A 28 -9.77 7.29 18.62
CA GLU A 28 -9.61 7.15 20.08
C GLU A 28 -9.22 5.71 20.45
N GLU A 29 -9.90 4.72 19.89
CA GLU A 29 -9.58 3.31 20.10
C GLU A 29 -8.17 2.96 19.63
N ALA A 30 -7.75 3.51 18.48
CA ALA A 30 -6.39 3.33 17.98
C ALA A 30 -5.35 3.94 18.94
N ARG A 31 -5.61 5.14 19.45
CA ARG A 31 -4.74 5.80 20.44
C ARG A 31 -4.66 5.03 21.75
N ASP A 32 -5.78 4.54 22.25
CA ASP A 32 -5.85 3.73 23.49
C ASP A 32 -5.05 2.43 23.36
N ARG A 33 -4.95 1.88 22.14
CA ARG A 33 -4.10 0.73 21.79
C ARG A 33 -2.64 1.09 21.49
N GLY A 34 -2.24 2.36 21.66
CA GLY A 34 -0.87 2.83 21.46
C GLY A 34 -0.49 3.14 20.00
N ALA A 35 -1.48 3.38 19.13
CA ALA A 35 -1.20 3.78 17.75
C ALA A 35 -0.66 5.21 17.67
N GLU A 36 0.42 5.39 16.93
CA GLU A 36 1.00 6.69 16.62
C GLU A 36 0.69 7.13 15.18
N PRO A 37 0.45 8.44 14.94
CA PRO A 37 0.26 8.97 13.59
C PRO A 37 1.50 8.78 12.73
N ARG A 38 1.36 8.14 11.58
CA ARG A 38 2.47 7.89 10.62
C ARG A 38 2.50 8.88 9.47
N ALA A 39 1.34 9.40 9.09
CA ALA A 39 1.19 10.29 7.95
C ALA A 39 2.10 11.53 8.03
N PRO A 40 2.26 12.23 9.19
CA PRO A 40 3.15 13.40 9.26
C PRO A 40 4.63 13.08 8.97
N GLY A 41 5.14 11.95 9.47
CA GLY A 41 6.52 11.53 9.19
C GLY A 41 6.74 11.21 7.70
N ARG A 42 5.78 10.51 7.09
CA ARG A 42 5.82 10.19 5.67
C ARG A 42 5.67 11.42 4.77
N ALA A 43 4.87 12.38 5.21
CA ALA A 43 4.75 13.69 4.56
C ALA A 43 6.09 14.43 4.52
N ARG A 44 6.83 14.46 5.65
CA ARG A 44 8.19 15.06 5.72
C ARG A 44 9.16 14.36 4.77
N ASP A 45 9.16 13.03 4.75
CA ASP A 45 10.05 12.27 3.85
C ASP A 45 9.77 12.56 2.37
N ALA A 46 8.48 12.72 2.01
CA ALA A 46 8.08 13.08 0.65
C ALA A 46 8.52 14.50 0.29
N LEU A 47 8.28 15.49 1.16
CA LEU A 47 8.69 16.88 0.93
C LEU A 47 10.22 17.02 0.89
N ALA A 48 10.97 16.31 1.72
CA ALA A 48 12.43 16.28 1.68
C ALA A 48 12.95 15.78 0.33
N SER A 49 12.33 14.71 -0.17
CA SER A 49 12.69 14.17 -1.47
C SER A 49 12.28 15.11 -2.61
N LEU A 50 11.11 15.74 -2.53
CA LEU A 50 10.66 16.76 -3.49
C LEU A 50 11.67 17.91 -3.57
N ALA A 51 12.09 18.47 -2.43
CA ALA A 51 13.06 19.56 -2.37
C ALA A 51 14.40 19.17 -3.01
N THR A 52 14.93 18.01 -2.63
CA THR A 52 16.21 17.53 -3.16
C THR A 52 16.19 17.38 -4.67
N HIS A 53 15.18 16.67 -5.21
CA HIS A 53 15.12 16.38 -6.64
C HIS A 53 14.72 17.60 -7.48
N ALA A 54 13.93 18.54 -6.93
CA ALA A 54 13.63 19.80 -7.58
C ALA A 54 14.90 20.67 -7.71
N ALA A 55 15.71 20.74 -6.66
CA ALA A 55 17.00 21.44 -6.69
C ALA A 55 17.96 20.81 -7.71
N ASP A 56 18.07 19.49 -7.74
CA ASP A 56 18.91 18.74 -8.69
C ASP A 56 18.46 18.97 -10.15
N ALA A 57 17.15 19.09 -10.37
CA ALA A 57 16.56 19.37 -11.69
C ALA A 57 16.56 20.86 -12.07
N GLY A 58 16.94 21.76 -11.15
CA GLY A 58 16.85 23.21 -11.35
C GLY A 58 15.41 23.73 -11.42
N GLU A 59 14.44 22.98 -10.87
CA GLU A 59 13.02 23.32 -10.82
C GLU A 59 12.69 24.10 -9.54
N THR A 60 11.93 25.18 -9.70
CA THR A 60 11.35 25.91 -8.57
C THR A 60 9.98 25.33 -8.24
N ILE A 61 9.72 25.04 -6.98
CA ILE A 61 8.45 24.53 -6.50
C ILE A 61 7.70 25.61 -5.73
N GLU A 62 6.43 25.81 -6.07
CA GLU A 62 5.45 26.56 -5.29
C GLU A 62 4.48 25.54 -4.67
N LEU A 63 4.38 25.51 -3.33
CA LEU A 63 3.50 24.64 -2.58
C LEU A 63 2.22 25.38 -2.16
N LEU A 64 1.06 24.88 -2.60
CA LEU A 64 -0.23 25.23 -2.03
C LEU A 64 -0.57 24.17 -0.98
N VAL A 65 -0.66 24.55 0.29
CA VAL A 65 -0.82 23.59 1.39
C VAL A 65 -2.13 23.75 2.12
N ALA A 66 -2.73 22.63 2.51
CA ALA A 66 -3.84 22.66 3.46
C ALA A 66 -3.35 23.14 4.84
N GLY A 67 -4.19 23.87 5.57
CA GLY A 67 -3.84 24.46 6.86
C GLY A 67 -3.56 23.44 7.96
N GLY A 68 -2.99 23.90 9.08
CA GLY A 68 -2.76 23.11 10.27
C GLY A 68 -1.94 21.84 10.02
N GLU A 69 -2.36 20.73 10.67
CA GLU A 69 -1.71 19.42 10.54
C GLU A 69 -1.96 18.75 9.18
N MET A 70 -2.86 19.29 8.38
CA MET A 70 -3.14 18.79 7.04
C MET A 70 -2.10 19.20 5.98
N GLY A 71 -1.00 19.83 6.38
CA GLY A 71 0.11 20.15 5.46
C GLY A 71 0.97 21.31 5.93
N ALA A 72 0.37 22.45 6.34
CA ALA A 72 1.06 23.68 6.64
C ALA A 72 2.07 23.56 7.80
N SER A 73 1.74 22.84 8.87
CA SER A 73 2.65 22.59 9.99
C SER A 73 3.88 21.81 9.52
N ILE A 74 3.67 20.79 8.70
CA ILE A 74 4.74 19.91 8.18
C ILE A 74 5.65 20.70 7.22
N ALA A 75 5.07 21.52 6.34
CA ALA A 75 5.84 22.31 5.39
C ALA A 75 6.69 23.40 6.08
N ARG A 76 6.22 23.93 7.24
CA ARG A 76 6.98 24.91 8.04
C ARG A 76 8.07 24.29 8.90
N ASP A 77 7.82 23.12 9.47
CA ASP A 77 8.78 22.40 10.34
C ASP A 77 9.98 21.86 9.57
N ALA A 78 9.84 21.73 8.28
CA ALA A 78 10.90 21.30 7.40
C ALA A 78 11.64 22.53 6.88
N ASP A 79 12.95 22.50 6.99
CA ASP A 79 13.86 23.57 6.49
C ASP A 79 13.95 23.50 4.94
N PHE A 80 12.75 23.53 4.30
CA PHE A 80 12.63 23.48 2.84
C PHE A 80 12.47 24.88 2.27
N ASP A 81 13.25 25.17 1.24
CA ASP A 81 13.19 26.44 0.51
C ASP A 81 12.06 26.43 -0.54
N PHE A 82 10.81 26.21 -0.07
CA PHE A 82 9.62 26.30 -0.90
C PHE A 82 8.90 27.63 -0.71
N GLU A 83 8.39 28.21 -1.79
CA GLU A 83 7.33 29.21 -1.67
C GLU A 83 6.04 28.50 -1.26
N CYS A 84 5.56 28.73 -0.02
CA CYS A 84 4.37 28.07 0.52
C CYS A 84 3.19 29.03 0.66
N GLU A 85 2.04 28.65 0.16
CA GLU A 85 0.76 29.31 0.40
C GLU A 85 -0.22 28.39 1.13
N VAL A 86 -0.79 28.86 2.23
CA VAL A 86 -1.83 28.13 2.98
C VAL A 86 -3.20 28.49 2.41
N VAL A 87 -3.94 27.51 1.88
CA VAL A 87 -5.18 27.75 1.15
C VAL A 87 -6.45 27.44 1.95
N THR A 88 -6.34 26.72 3.07
CA THR A 88 -7.48 26.38 3.97
C THR A 88 -7.10 26.57 5.43
N ASP A 89 -8.12 26.62 6.29
CA ASP A 89 -7.97 26.67 7.75
C ASP A 89 -8.87 25.57 8.39
N PRO A 90 -8.44 24.30 8.35
CA PRO A 90 -9.21 23.19 8.86
C PRO A 90 -9.31 23.20 10.39
N PRO A 91 -10.36 22.60 10.98
CA PRO A 91 -10.47 22.43 12.42
C PRO A 91 -9.38 21.48 12.95
N MET A 92 -9.21 21.43 14.29
CA MET A 92 -8.25 20.51 14.91
C MET A 92 -8.62 19.01 14.69
N GLU A 93 -9.91 18.71 14.66
CA GLU A 93 -10.41 17.38 14.28
C GLU A 93 -10.79 17.42 12.80
N THR A 94 -9.90 16.90 11.99
CA THR A 94 -10.03 16.91 10.53
C THR A 94 -10.87 15.72 10.02
N SER A 95 -11.50 15.92 8.88
CA SER A 95 -12.39 14.97 8.23
C SER A 95 -12.13 14.90 6.71
N ALA A 96 -12.78 13.97 6.02
CA ALA A 96 -12.78 13.90 4.56
C ALA A 96 -13.25 15.22 3.90
N THR A 97 -14.18 15.95 4.55
CA THR A 97 -14.66 17.24 4.06
C THR A 97 -13.55 18.28 3.96
N ASP A 98 -12.60 18.28 4.91
CA ASP A 98 -11.48 19.21 4.92
C ASP A 98 -10.46 18.86 3.82
N THR A 99 -10.27 17.57 3.54
CA THR A 99 -9.47 17.11 2.39
C THR A 99 -10.10 17.58 1.08
N ARG A 100 -11.40 17.37 0.90
CA ARG A 100 -12.12 17.82 -0.30
C ARG A 100 -12.10 19.33 -0.47
N GLU A 101 -12.19 20.10 0.61
CA GLU A 101 -12.07 21.56 0.55
C GLU A 101 -10.68 22.01 0.09
N ALA A 102 -9.62 21.37 0.63
CA ALA A 102 -8.25 21.66 0.19
C ALA A 102 -8.07 21.37 -1.30
N VAL A 103 -8.56 20.24 -1.79
CA VAL A 103 -8.46 19.84 -3.19
C VAL A 103 -9.25 20.80 -4.10
N ARG A 104 -10.44 21.27 -3.67
CA ARG A 104 -11.19 22.30 -4.40
C ARG A 104 -10.36 23.58 -4.58
N ARG A 105 -9.66 24.01 -3.52
CA ARG A 105 -8.78 25.18 -3.59
C ARG A 105 -7.58 24.95 -4.52
N PHE A 106 -7.03 23.75 -4.55
CA PHE A 106 -5.93 23.41 -5.46
C PHE A 106 -6.38 23.43 -6.93
N ALA A 107 -7.61 23.01 -7.22
CA ALA A 107 -8.17 23.04 -8.57
C ALA A 107 -8.62 24.46 -9.02
N GLU A 108 -8.81 25.39 -8.08
CA GLU A 108 -9.14 26.77 -8.42
C GLU A 108 -7.91 27.50 -8.98
N ARG A 109 -8.16 28.46 -9.90
CA ARG A 109 -7.11 29.37 -10.35
C ARG A 109 -6.63 30.23 -9.18
N VAL A 110 -5.40 29.99 -8.74
CA VAL A 110 -4.74 30.83 -7.75
C VAL A 110 -3.65 31.65 -8.45
N PRO A 111 -3.64 32.99 -8.32
CA PRO A 111 -2.55 33.80 -8.87
C PRO A 111 -1.19 33.32 -8.35
N SER A 112 -0.20 33.15 -9.23
CA SER A 112 1.15 32.75 -8.81
C SER A 112 1.77 33.79 -7.87
N ALA A 113 2.78 33.40 -7.10
CA ALA A 113 3.53 34.33 -6.25
C ALA A 113 4.12 35.48 -7.09
N ALA A 114 4.49 35.23 -8.34
CA ALA A 114 4.98 36.26 -9.27
C ALA A 114 3.88 37.27 -9.65
N GLU A 115 2.66 36.82 -9.92
CA GLU A 115 1.50 37.66 -10.22
C GLU A 115 1.09 38.49 -9.00
N ARG A 116 1.09 37.91 -7.80
CA ARG A 116 0.83 38.65 -6.54
C ARG A 116 1.85 39.73 -6.26
N ASN A 117 3.10 39.55 -6.69
CA ASN A 117 4.19 40.52 -6.52
C ASN A 117 4.30 41.50 -7.69
N GLY A 118 3.30 41.56 -8.57
CA GLY A 118 3.28 42.52 -9.70
C GLY A 118 4.28 42.25 -10.81
N ARG A 119 4.81 41.01 -10.87
CA ARG A 119 5.65 40.55 -11.99
C ARG A 119 4.75 39.94 -13.07
N ALA A 120 5.03 40.23 -14.34
CA ALA A 120 4.35 39.63 -15.46
C ALA A 120 4.68 38.12 -15.48
N ALA A 121 3.72 37.30 -15.13
CA ALA A 121 3.76 35.87 -15.38
C ALA A 121 2.78 35.56 -16.52
N GLU A 122 3.06 34.55 -17.32
CA GLU A 122 2.08 34.05 -18.29
C GLU A 122 0.82 33.63 -17.52
N PRO A 123 -0.37 34.11 -17.90
CA PRO A 123 -1.60 33.72 -17.21
C PRO A 123 -1.81 32.22 -17.42
N ARG A 124 -1.71 31.45 -16.34
CA ARG A 124 -2.17 30.04 -16.32
C ARG A 124 -3.62 30.03 -15.86
N ASP A 125 -4.50 29.52 -16.70
CA ASP A 125 -5.94 29.39 -16.40
C ASP A 125 -6.24 28.21 -15.48
N GLU A 126 -5.23 27.43 -15.09
CA GLU A 126 -5.33 26.16 -14.37
C GLU A 126 -4.82 26.29 -12.92
N GLY A 127 -5.30 25.41 -12.03
CA GLY A 127 -4.90 25.30 -10.63
C GLY A 127 -3.44 24.85 -10.44
N VAL A 128 -3.22 23.80 -9.65
CA VAL A 128 -1.89 23.20 -9.45
C VAL A 128 -1.54 22.21 -10.57
N ASP A 129 -0.24 22.02 -10.80
CA ASP A 129 0.27 21.05 -11.78
C ASP A 129 0.16 19.59 -11.27
N LEU A 130 0.03 19.40 -9.95
CA LEU A 130 -0.09 18.09 -9.29
C LEU A 130 -0.74 18.25 -7.92
N VAL A 131 -1.64 17.35 -7.56
CA VAL A 131 -2.06 17.16 -6.15
C VAL A 131 -1.26 16.00 -5.55
N LEU A 132 -0.36 16.33 -4.61
CA LEU A 132 0.38 15.37 -3.78
C LEU A 132 -0.37 15.20 -2.46
N PHE A 133 -0.93 14.01 -2.24
CA PHE A 133 -1.69 13.74 -1.01
C PHE A 133 -1.04 12.62 -0.18
N VAL A 134 -1.20 12.68 1.14
CA VAL A 134 -0.71 11.66 2.07
C VAL A 134 -1.90 10.98 2.74
N GLY A 135 -2.07 9.68 2.46
CA GLY A 135 -3.26 8.98 2.95
C GLY A 135 -3.30 7.50 2.59
N GLY A 136 -4.49 6.96 2.58
CA GLY A 136 -4.86 5.63 2.08
C GLY A 136 -5.87 5.72 0.93
N ASP A 137 -6.51 4.59 0.58
CA ASP A 137 -7.46 4.52 -0.54
C ASP A 137 -8.66 5.46 -0.37
N GLY A 138 -9.26 5.57 0.83
CA GLY A 138 -10.32 6.53 1.09
C GLY A 138 -9.89 7.98 0.82
N THR A 139 -8.65 8.36 1.18
CA THR A 139 -8.13 9.69 0.85
C THR A 139 -7.94 9.86 -0.67
N ALA A 140 -7.50 8.81 -1.38
CA ALA A 140 -7.37 8.82 -2.83
C ALA A 140 -8.73 9.03 -3.52
N VAL A 141 -9.78 8.40 -3.00
CA VAL A 141 -11.16 8.59 -3.48
C VAL A 141 -11.61 10.03 -3.26
N ASP A 142 -11.44 10.58 -2.04
CA ASP A 142 -11.82 11.97 -1.73
C ASP A 142 -11.15 12.96 -2.68
N VAL A 143 -9.87 12.76 -2.99
CA VAL A 143 -9.12 13.61 -3.92
C VAL A 143 -9.62 13.47 -5.35
N ALA A 144 -9.75 12.23 -5.83
CA ALA A 144 -10.13 11.96 -7.22
C ALA A 144 -11.57 12.40 -7.52
N GLU A 145 -12.55 12.03 -6.68
CA GLU A 145 -13.94 12.45 -6.84
C GLU A 145 -14.08 13.97 -6.80
N THR A 146 -13.31 14.66 -5.95
CA THR A 146 -13.37 16.13 -5.88
C THR A 146 -12.83 16.80 -7.15
N LEU A 147 -11.82 16.24 -7.79
CA LEU A 147 -11.30 16.76 -9.06
C LEU A 147 -12.26 16.45 -10.21
N ASP A 148 -12.87 15.27 -10.22
CA ASP A 148 -13.89 14.87 -11.21
C ASP A 148 -15.11 15.79 -11.14
N ASP A 149 -15.63 16.07 -9.93
CA ASP A 149 -16.73 17.04 -9.71
C ASP A 149 -16.41 18.46 -10.23
N ARG A 150 -15.13 18.77 -10.41
CA ARG A 150 -14.64 20.06 -10.92
C ARG A 150 -14.25 20.02 -12.39
N GLU A 151 -14.45 18.86 -13.05
CA GLU A 151 -14.01 18.64 -14.45
C GLU A 151 -12.52 18.98 -14.63
N SER A 152 -11.69 18.63 -13.62
CA SER A 152 -10.26 18.94 -13.59
C SER A 152 -9.41 17.72 -13.92
N ASP A 153 -8.59 17.82 -14.94
CA ASP A 153 -7.59 16.80 -15.33
C ASP A 153 -6.28 16.91 -14.51
N THR A 154 -6.28 17.65 -13.40
CA THR A 154 -5.09 17.78 -12.55
C THR A 154 -4.64 16.41 -12.06
N PRO A 155 -3.38 16.00 -12.33
CA PRO A 155 -2.89 14.70 -11.90
C PRO A 155 -2.77 14.61 -10.38
N ILE A 156 -2.95 13.39 -9.87
CA ILE A 156 -2.82 13.09 -8.44
C ILE A 156 -1.68 12.11 -8.19
N LEU A 157 -1.04 12.21 -7.04
CA LEU A 157 -0.02 11.27 -6.59
C LEU A 157 -0.13 11.04 -5.09
N GLY A 158 -0.35 9.79 -4.70
CA GLY A 158 -0.47 9.40 -3.30
C GLY A 158 0.88 9.07 -2.66
N VAL A 159 1.09 9.60 -1.46
CA VAL A 159 2.12 9.16 -0.53
C VAL A 159 1.49 8.15 0.42
N PRO A 160 1.94 6.88 0.43
CA PRO A 160 1.31 5.85 1.24
C PRO A 160 1.47 6.12 2.74
N ALA A 161 0.37 6.30 3.48
CA ALA A 161 0.40 6.59 4.92
C ALA A 161 0.62 5.36 5.81
N GLY A 162 0.59 4.16 5.28
CA GLY A 162 1.02 3.05 6.09
C GLY A 162 0.51 1.67 5.85
N VAL A 163 -0.70 1.40 5.45
CA VAL A 163 -1.18 0.04 5.34
C VAL A 163 -1.55 -0.33 3.91
N LYS A 164 -2.35 -1.28 3.73
CA LYS A 164 -2.73 -1.87 2.48
C LYS A 164 -3.35 -0.81 1.54
N ILE A 165 -2.88 -0.74 0.32
CA ILE A 165 -3.34 0.19 -0.72
C ILE A 165 -3.76 -0.64 -1.94
N TYR A 166 -4.93 -0.31 -2.49
CA TYR A 166 -5.53 -0.98 -3.64
C TYR A 166 -5.56 -0.11 -4.89
N SER A 167 -5.60 1.21 -4.71
CA SER A 167 -5.55 2.18 -5.80
C SER A 167 -4.17 2.26 -6.42
N SER A 168 -4.11 2.40 -7.74
CA SER A 168 -2.87 2.50 -8.52
C SER A 168 -2.33 3.92 -8.66
N VAL A 169 -2.73 4.82 -7.76
CA VAL A 169 -2.35 6.24 -7.77
C VAL A 169 -1.26 6.59 -6.75
N PHE A 170 -0.70 5.58 -6.06
CA PHE A 170 0.30 5.78 -5.03
C PHE A 170 1.71 5.48 -5.52
N ALA A 171 2.66 6.27 -5.09
CA ALA A 171 4.08 5.92 -5.20
C ALA A 171 4.42 4.75 -4.26
N VAL A 172 5.46 3.99 -4.59
CA VAL A 172 5.93 2.85 -3.77
C VAL A 172 6.48 3.27 -2.40
N SER A 173 6.88 4.52 -2.26
CA SER A 173 7.38 5.07 -1.00
C SER A 173 7.23 6.60 -0.96
N PRO A 174 7.31 7.23 0.24
CA PRO A 174 7.32 8.68 0.35
C PRO A 174 8.43 9.35 -0.47
N ARG A 175 9.63 8.78 -0.47
CA ARG A 175 10.76 9.30 -1.25
C ARG A 175 10.51 9.20 -2.75
N ALA A 176 9.95 8.08 -3.21
CA ALA A 176 9.54 7.95 -4.61
C ALA A 176 8.49 8.99 -5.00
N ALA A 177 7.48 9.24 -4.13
CA ALA A 177 6.48 10.26 -4.37
C ALA A 177 7.09 11.66 -4.55
N GLY A 178 7.98 12.08 -3.65
CA GLY A 178 8.66 13.37 -3.75
C GLY A 178 9.50 13.50 -5.02
N ARG A 179 10.24 12.45 -5.39
CA ARG A 179 11.03 12.43 -6.62
C ARG A 179 10.15 12.51 -7.86
N ILE A 180 9.08 11.72 -7.94
CA ILE A 180 8.13 11.75 -9.06
C ILE A 180 7.49 13.14 -9.15
N ALA A 181 7.02 13.73 -8.05
CA ALA A 181 6.41 15.04 -8.02
C ALA A 181 7.36 16.14 -8.53
N ALA A 182 8.68 16.00 -8.29
CA ALA A 182 9.69 16.94 -8.80
C ALA A 182 9.93 16.81 -10.31
N THR A 183 9.87 15.59 -10.86
CA THR A 183 10.48 15.29 -12.17
C THR A 183 9.54 14.76 -13.24
N PHE A 184 8.25 14.48 -12.92
CA PHE A 184 7.33 13.93 -13.92
C PHE A 184 7.13 14.89 -15.11
N ALA A 185 6.94 14.32 -16.29
CA ALA A 185 6.68 15.06 -17.53
C ALA A 185 5.33 14.64 -18.16
N ASP A 186 5.02 13.37 -18.07
CA ASP A 186 3.83 12.78 -18.69
C ASP A 186 2.90 12.20 -17.63
N THR A 187 1.62 12.06 -17.97
CA THR A 187 0.59 11.45 -17.14
C THR A 187 -0.09 10.31 -17.86
N GLU A 188 -0.67 9.39 -17.12
CA GLU A 188 -1.50 8.32 -17.63
C GLU A 188 -2.75 8.15 -16.75
N THR A 189 -3.77 7.56 -17.32
CA THR A 189 -5.04 7.30 -16.63
C THR A 189 -4.92 6.05 -15.74
N ARG A 190 -5.28 6.15 -14.47
CA ARG A 190 -5.25 5.07 -13.49
C ARG A 190 -6.54 4.95 -12.70
N GLU A 191 -6.82 3.74 -12.22
CA GLU A 191 -7.99 3.43 -11.40
C GLU A 191 -7.76 3.80 -9.94
N VAL A 192 -8.78 4.44 -9.34
CA VAL A 192 -8.90 4.69 -7.91
C VAL A 192 -9.94 3.73 -7.35
N ASN A 193 -9.50 2.84 -6.48
CA ASN A 193 -10.32 1.79 -5.92
C ASN A 193 -10.50 2.00 -4.42
N ASP A 194 -11.67 1.65 -3.90
CA ASP A 194 -11.93 1.56 -2.47
C ASP A 194 -12.37 0.15 -2.10
N ILE A 195 -12.25 -0.19 -0.84
CA ILE A 195 -12.73 -1.45 -0.32
C ILE A 195 -14.09 -1.21 0.31
N ASP A 196 -15.05 -2.04 -0.04
CA ASP A 196 -16.28 -2.15 0.73
C ASP A 196 -15.94 -2.75 2.12
N GLU A 197 -15.87 -1.87 3.13
CA GLU A 197 -15.55 -2.28 4.50
C GLU A 197 -16.59 -3.24 5.09
N ASP A 198 -17.83 -3.21 4.62
CA ASP A 198 -18.90 -4.08 5.12
C ASP A 198 -18.79 -5.48 4.51
N ALA A 199 -18.55 -5.59 3.21
CA ALA A 199 -18.24 -6.86 2.55
C ALA A 199 -16.92 -7.44 3.08
N TYR A 200 -15.96 -6.60 3.37
CA TYR A 200 -14.69 -6.99 3.97
C TYR A 200 -14.83 -7.61 5.38
N ARG A 201 -15.79 -7.12 6.20
CA ARG A 201 -16.10 -7.72 7.52
C ARG A 201 -16.76 -9.11 7.39
N GLU A 202 -17.39 -9.38 6.26
CA GLU A 202 -18.02 -10.66 5.93
C GLU A 202 -17.05 -11.65 5.28
N GLY A 203 -15.77 -11.26 5.10
CA GLY A 203 -14.71 -12.12 4.54
C GLY A 203 -14.56 -12.00 3.03
N GLU A 204 -15.34 -11.15 2.36
CA GLU A 204 -15.25 -10.90 0.94
C GLU A 204 -14.49 -9.58 0.67
N VAL A 205 -13.41 -9.63 -0.11
CA VAL A 205 -12.69 -8.41 -0.53
C VAL A 205 -13.27 -7.95 -1.86
N HIS A 206 -14.26 -7.07 -1.80
CA HIS A 206 -14.74 -6.35 -2.97
C HIS A 206 -14.01 -5.01 -3.07
N THR A 207 -13.20 -4.85 -4.10
CA THR A 207 -12.70 -3.55 -4.50
C THR A 207 -13.69 -2.93 -5.48
N GLU A 208 -14.23 -1.77 -5.13
CA GLU A 208 -15.09 -1.00 -6.01
C GLU A 208 -14.26 0.06 -6.73
N LEU A 209 -14.41 0.13 -8.05
CA LEU A 209 -13.86 1.25 -8.82
C LEU A 209 -14.67 2.51 -8.49
N ARG A 210 -14.02 3.49 -7.85
CA ARG A 210 -14.67 4.73 -7.40
C ARG A 210 -14.45 5.89 -8.35
N ALA A 211 -13.25 5.99 -8.91
CA ALA A 211 -12.89 7.07 -9.82
C ALA A 211 -11.77 6.65 -10.78
N ILE A 212 -11.58 7.47 -11.80
CA ILE A 212 -10.44 7.39 -12.72
C ILE A 212 -9.70 8.71 -12.61
N ALA A 213 -8.36 8.66 -12.45
CA ALA A 213 -7.55 9.86 -12.26
C ALA A 213 -6.32 9.87 -13.17
N GLN A 214 -5.85 11.06 -13.51
CA GLN A 214 -4.55 11.25 -14.12
C GLN A 214 -3.46 11.08 -13.07
N VAL A 215 -2.40 10.37 -13.39
CA VAL A 215 -1.29 10.06 -12.49
C VAL A 215 0.02 10.21 -13.26
N PRO A 216 1.09 10.77 -12.66
CA PRO A 216 2.40 10.83 -13.30
C PRO A 216 2.88 9.47 -13.80
N VAL A 217 3.46 9.40 -15.00
CA VAL A 217 4.09 8.18 -15.51
C VAL A 217 5.42 7.96 -14.80
N ALA A 218 5.54 6.88 -14.02
CA ALA A 218 6.77 6.50 -13.36
C ALA A 218 6.78 4.99 -13.02
N GLU A 219 7.96 4.37 -13.10
CA GLU A 219 8.12 2.95 -12.75
C GLU A 219 7.85 2.64 -11.27
N GLU A 220 7.89 3.65 -10.41
CA GLU A 220 7.72 3.52 -8.95
C GLU A 220 6.31 3.91 -8.48
N ILE A 221 5.33 3.85 -9.36
CA ILE A 221 3.91 3.92 -8.99
C ILE A 221 3.38 2.51 -8.81
N GLN A 222 2.56 2.32 -7.79
CA GLN A 222 1.93 1.03 -7.49
C GLN A 222 0.96 0.65 -8.62
N SER A 223 1.07 -0.57 -9.09
CA SER A 223 0.03 -1.14 -9.95
C SER A 223 -1.19 -1.56 -9.12
N SER A 224 -2.38 -1.38 -9.68
CA SER A 224 -3.62 -1.82 -9.01
C SER A 224 -3.61 -3.32 -8.76
N LYS A 225 -4.10 -3.72 -7.58
CA LYS A 225 -4.31 -5.12 -7.26
C LYS A 225 -5.56 -5.59 -8.01
N GLN A 226 -5.41 -5.99 -9.29
CA GLN A 226 -6.52 -6.61 -10.01
C GLN A 226 -6.67 -8.07 -9.57
N LEU A 227 -7.89 -8.44 -9.20
CA LEU A 227 -8.33 -9.82 -9.04
C LEU A 227 -8.23 -10.51 -10.40
N GLY A 228 -7.13 -11.21 -10.66
CA GLY A 228 -6.86 -11.89 -11.93
C GLY A 228 -7.36 -13.32 -11.87
N GLY A 229 -8.42 -13.64 -12.62
CA GLY A 229 -8.90 -15.01 -12.77
C GLY A 229 -8.01 -15.87 -13.69
N GLY A 230 -8.10 -17.17 -13.56
CA GLY A 230 -7.60 -18.19 -14.51
C GLY A 230 -6.21 -18.74 -14.27
N THR A 231 -5.28 -17.97 -13.71
CA THR A 231 -3.91 -18.44 -13.40
C THR A 231 -3.69 -18.67 -11.90
N VAL A 232 -4.50 -18.07 -11.04
CA VAL A 232 -4.39 -18.21 -9.58
C VAL A 232 -4.93 -19.54 -9.13
N GLU A 233 -6.06 -20.00 -9.65
CA GLU A 233 -6.65 -21.31 -9.36
C GLU A 233 -5.72 -22.45 -9.78
N THR A 234 -5.08 -22.33 -10.95
CA THR A 234 -4.10 -23.33 -11.41
C THR A 234 -2.86 -23.39 -10.52
N LEU A 235 -2.42 -22.23 -10.00
CA LEU A 235 -1.32 -22.14 -9.05
C LEU A 235 -1.74 -22.74 -7.70
N ALA A 236 -2.92 -22.40 -7.21
CA ALA A 236 -3.48 -22.89 -5.95
C ALA A 236 -3.62 -24.43 -5.94
N ALA A 237 -4.22 -24.98 -6.99
CA ALA A 237 -4.29 -26.43 -7.18
C ALA A 237 -2.89 -27.09 -7.25
N GLY A 238 -1.90 -26.36 -7.79
CA GLY A 238 -0.50 -26.81 -7.81
C GLY A 238 0.10 -26.92 -6.41
N VAL A 239 -0.10 -25.90 -5.56
CA VAL A 239 0.35 -25.93 -4.16
C VAL A 239 -0.35 -27.02 -3.39
N ALA A 240 -1.69 -27.10 -3.48
CA ALA A 240 -2.49 -28.12 -2.79
C ALA A 240 -2.07 -29.54 -3.19
N SER A 241 -1.70 -29.77 -4.46
CA SER A 241 -1.25 -31.10 -4.93
C SER A 241 0.14 -31.50 -4.43
N GLU A 242 0.96 -30.59 -3.95
CA GLU A 242 2.32 -30.82 -3.43
C GLU A 242 2.38 -30.77 -1.88
N VAL A 243 1.23 -30.68 -1.22
CA VAL A 243 1.15 -30.71 0.26
C VAL A 243 1.73 -32.02 0.79
N GLU A 244 2.59 -31.91 1.81
CA GLU A 244 3.23 -33.07 2.44
C GLU A 244 2.54 -33.45 3.77
N PRO A 245 2.27 -34.74 4.01
CA PRO A 245 1.62 -35.21 5.23
C PRO A 245 2.36 -34.74 6.50
N GLY A 246 1.59 -34.33 7.52
CA GLY A 246 2.11 -33.90 8.81
C GLY A 246 2.86 -32.54 8.80
N THR A 247 2.94 -31.87 7.66
CA THR A 247 3.57 -30.55 7.54
C THR A 247 2.58 -29.45 7.95
N THR A 248 3.07 -28.47 8.70
CA THR A 248 2.31 -27.27 9.08
C THR A 248 2.56 -26.16 8.06
N TYR A 249 1.49 -25.65 7.48
CA TYR A 249 1.50 -24.55 6.52
C TYR A 249 1.03 -23.27 7.21
N VAL A 250 1.87 -22.25 7.19
CA VAL A 250 1.57 -20.91 7.68
C VAL A 250 1.24 -20.05 6.46
N LEU A 251 -0.02 -19.71 6.30
CA LEU A 251 -0.61 -19.13 5.11
C LEU A 251 -0.76 -17.61 5.30
N GLY A 252 0.00 -16.85 4.54
CA GLY A 252 0.02 -15.39 4.65
C GLY A 252 -1.19 -14.71 4.01
N PRO A 253 -1.37 -13.40 4.22
CA PRO A 253 -2.53 -12.68 3.73
C PRO A 253 -2.57 -12.52 2.21
N GLY A 254 -3.77 -12.41 1.68
CA GLY A 254 -4.06 -11.97 0.32
C GLY A 254 -4.69 -13.00 -0.59
N SER A 255 -5.39 -12.53 -1.63
CA SER A 255 -6.24 -13.34 -2.51
C SER A 255 -5.54 -14.53 -3.21
N THR A 256 -4.23 -14.44 -3.46
CA THR A 256 -3.49 -15.57 -4.05
C THR A 256 -3.33 -16.70 -3.06
N VAL A 257 -3.12 -16.40 -1.78
CA VAL A 257 -3.02 -17.38 -0.72
C VAL A 257 -4.42 -17.88 -0.34
N GLY A 258 -5.42 -17.00 -0.29
CA GLY A 258 -6.82 -17.39 -0.07
C GLY A 258 -7.32 -18.45 -1.07
N ALA A 259 -6.93 -18.33 -2.35
CA ALA A 259 -7.25 -19.38 -3.33
C ALA A 259 -6.57 -20.74 -3.00
N ILE A 260 -5.40 -20.72 -2.35
CA ILE A 260 -4.75 -21.96 -1.86
C ILE A 260 -5.54 -22.53 -0.68
N GLU A 261 -6.00 -21.69 0.24
CA GLU A 261 -6.82 -22.10 1.38
C GLU A 261 -8.15 -22.73 0.94
N ASP A 262 -8.78 -22.17 -0.10
CA ASP A 262 -9.97 -22.78 -0.72
C ASP A 262 -9.67 -24.18 -1.30
N GLU A 263 -8.53 -24.36 -1.96
CA GLU A 263 -8.09 -25.68 -2.48
C GLU A 263 -7.70 -26.66 -1.35
N LEU A 264 -7.29 -26.15 -0.18
CA LEU A 264 -7.04 -26.92 1.03
C LEU A 264 -8.34 -27.26 1.80
N GLY A 265 -9.50 -26.79 1.31
CA GLY A 265 -10.82 -27.12 1.82
C GLY A 265 -11.31 -26.22 2.95
N PHE A 266 -10.76 -25.01 3.12
CA PHE A 266 -11.26 -24.05 4.10
C PHE A 266 -11.19 -22.61 3.58
N SER A 267 -12.10 -21.77 4.05
CA SER A 267 -12.06 -20.34 3.79
C SER A 267 -11.14 -19.67 4.81
N GLY A 268 -10.06 -19.09 4.35
CA GLY A 268 -9.07 -18.41 5.18
C GLY A 268 -9.44 -16.97 5.52
N THR A 269 -8.54 -16.33 6.27
CA THR A 269 -8.66 -14.92 6.67
C THR A 269 -8.00 -14.01 5.64
N PRO A 270 -8.73 -13.18 4.88
CA PRO A 270 -8.19 -12.45 3.71
C PRO A 270 -6.98 -11.56 4.00
N LEU A 271 -6.82 -11.07 5.23
CA LEU A 271 -5.72 -10.20 5.65
C LEU A 271 -4.95 -10.71 6.87
N GLY A 272 -5.38 -11.82 7.43
CA GLY A 272 -4.70 -12.49 8.54
C GLY A 272 -3.65 -13.47 8.05
N VAL A 273 -3.06 -14.16 9.00
CA VAL A 273 -2.20 -15.33 8.79
C VAL A 273 -2.92 -16.52 9.41
N ASP A 274 -3.20 -17.51 8.58
CA ASP A 274 -3.85 -18.74 9.02
C ASP A 274 -2.84 -19.88 9.11
N VAL A 275 -3.07 -20.80 10.03
CA VAL A 275 -2.20 -21.97 10.19
C VAL A 275 -3.02 -23.24 9.98
N TRP A 276 -2.59 -24.03 9.01
CA TRP A 276 -3.21 -25.29 8.65
C TRP A 276 -2.17 -26.42 8.69
N ARG A 277 -2.57 -27.59 9.18
CA ARG A 277 -1.70 -28.78 9.21
C ARG A 277 -2.29 -29.88 8.37
N ALA A 278 -1.47 -30.41 7.46
CA ALA A 278 -1.83 -31.59 6.68
C ALA A 278 -1.97 -32.85 7.54
N ASP A 279 -2.97 -33.66 7.25
CA ASP A 279 -3.17 -34.95 7.94
C ASP A 279 -1.89 -35.81 7.81
N PRO A 280 -1.30 -36.27 8.92
CA PRO A 280 -0.12 -37.13 8.88
C PRO A 280 -0.37 -38.48 8.21
N ALA A 281 -1.62 -38.94 8.11
CA ALA A 281 -1.98 -40.18 7.41
C ALA A 281 -1.83 -40.05 5.87
N GLY A 282 -1.83 -38.82 5.33
CA GLY A 282 -1.60 -38.57 3.91
C GLY A 282 -2.68 -39.12 2.98
N PRO A 283 -2.41 -39.19 1.66
CA PRO A 283 -3.40 -39.54 0.63
C PRO A 283 -3.90 -41.00 0.73
N GLU A 284 -3.23 -41.86 1.49
CA GLU A 284 -3.67 -43.23 1.68
C GLU A 284 -4.92 -43.34 2.60
N ALA A 285 -5.22 -42.30 3.37
CA ALA A 285 -6.33 -42.24 4.32
C ALA A 285 -7.67 -41.81 3.69
N GLY A 286 -7.69 -41.29 2.47
CA GLY A 286 -8.90 -40.83 1.81
C GLY A 286 -8.69 -39.68 0.83
N GLU A 287 -9.62 -38.72 0.81
CA GLU A 287 -9.57 -37.55 -0.03
C GLU A 287 -8.39 -36.64 0.36
N TRP A 288 -7.61 -36.17 -0.61
CA TRP A 288 -6.40 -35.38 -0.38
C TRP A 288 -6.41 -34.11 -1.26
N PRO A 289 -5.97 -32.95 -0.76
CA PRO A 289 -5.38 -32.73 0.57
C PRO A 289 -6.42 -32.75 1.70
N ALA A 290 -6.06 -33.31 2.84
CA ALA A 290 -6.85 -33.32 4.08
C ALA A 290 -5.99 -32.73 5.21
N GLY A 291 -6.63 -32.05 6.16
CA GLY A 291 -5.93 -31.44 7.29
C GLY A 291 -6.86 -30.67 8.20
N GLU A 292 -6.26 -29.97 9.15
CA GLU A 292 -6.98 -29.17 10.15
C GLU A 292 -6.45 -27.73 10.22
N VAL A 293 -7.33 -26.78 10.42
CA VAL A 293 -6.98 -25.38 10.71
C VAL A 293 -6.63 -25.30 12.19
N LEU A 294 -5.37 -24.96 12.50
CA LEU A 294 -4.85 -24.85 13.86
C LEU A 294 -5.08 -23.45 14.45
N ALA A 295 -4.99 -22.42 13.64
CA ALA A 295 -5.21 -21.03 14.06
C ALA A 295 -5.70 -20.20 12.87
N ARG A 296 -6.49 -19.15 13.16
CA ARG A 296 -6.99 -18.19 12.18
C ARG A 296 -6.64 -16.77 12.61
N ASP A 297 -6.24 -15.93 11.64
CA ASP A 297 -5.79 -14.53 11.90
C ASP A 297 -4.81 -14.46 13.09
N ALA A 298 -3.88 -15.42 13.10
CA ALA A 298 -3.03 -15.70 14.24
C ALA A 298 -1.97 -14.61 14.44
N SER A 299 -1.67 -14.29 15.68
CA SER A 299 -0.50 -13.53 16.11
C SER A 299 0.79 -14.35 15.94
N ALA A 300 1.95 -13.70 16.02
CA ALA A 300 3.23 -14.39 15.95
C ALA A 300 3.40 -15.47 17.04
N ASP A 301 2.95 -15.19 18.26
CA ASP A 301 3.04 -16.12 19.37
C ASP A 301 2.13 -17.34 19.16
N GLU A 302 0.89 -17.12 18.72
CA GLU A 302 -0.04 -18.23 18.40
C GLU A 302 0.50 -19.10 17.25
N ILE A 303 1.14 -18.50 16.24
CA ILE A 303 1.81 -19.27 15.17
C ILE A 303 2.91 -20.14 15.78
N LEU A 304 3.80 -19.55 16.60
CA LEU A 304 4.92 -20.26 17.21
C LEU A 304 4.47 -21.44 18.09
N ASP A 305 3.34 -21.30 18.77
CA ASP A 305 2.78 -22.33 19.66
C ASP A 305 2.26 -23.55 18.90
N VAL A 306 1.85 -23.37 17.63
CA VAL A 306 1.27 -24.46 16.80
C VAL A 306 2.21 -24.99 15.73
N LEU A 307 3.44 -24.43 15.57
CA LEU A 307 4.44 -24.96 14.64
C LEU A 307 4.79 -26.42 14.96
N GLY A 308 4.92 -27.22 13.91
CA GLY A 308 5.32 -28.63 13.99
C GLY A 308 6.82 -28.86 13.80
N GLU A 309 7.18 -30.09 13.47
CA GLU A 309 8.56 -30.45 13.11
C GLU A 309 8.94 -29.91 11.73
N ARG A 310 7.99 -29.89 10.79
CA ARG A 310 8.14 -29.32 9.45
C ARG A 310 7.12 -28.22 9.25
N ASN A 311 7.60 -27.06 8.84
CA ASN A 311 6.76 -25.89 8.65
C ASN A 311 7.09 -25.21 7.32
N VAL A 312 6.07 -24.78 6.60
CA VAL A 312 6.18 -24.04 5.34
C VAL A 312 5.37 -22.77 5.44
N VAL A 313 6.01 -21.63 5.26
CA VAL A 313 5.36 -20.34 5.14
C VAL A 313 5.06 -20.09 3.66
N VAL A 314 3.78 -19.98 3.32
CA VAL A 314 3.32 -19.67 1.96
C VAL A 314 2.91 -18.20 1.90
N VAL A 315 3.57 -17.43 1.05
CA VAL A 315 3.33 -15.98 0.96
C VAL A 315 3.26 -15.50 -0.48
N SER A 316 2.50 -14.43 -0.67
CA SER A 316 2.44 -13.72 -1.94
C SER A 316 2.95 -12.30 -1.75
N PRO A 317 3.74 -11.73 -2.69
CA PRO A 317 4.16 -10.34 -2.61
C PRO A 317 2.97 -9.41 -2.40
N ILE A 318 3.11 -8.41 -1.54
CA ILE A 318 2.02 -7.54 -1.13
C ILE A 318 2.06 -6.23 -1.91
N GLY A 319 0.92 -5.86 -2.48
CA GLY A 319 0.77 -4.65 -3.29
C GLY A 319 1.68 -4.63 -4.52
N GLY A 320 1.77 -3.53 -5.21
CA GLY A 320 2.71 -3.30 -6.32
C GLY A 320 4.15 -3.08 -5.89
N GLN A 321 4.45 -3.16 -4.58
CA GLN A 321 5.77 -2.85 -4.02
C GLN A 321 6.74 -4.05 -4.00
N GLY A 322 6.24 -5.27 -4.16
CA GLY A 322 7.06 -6.48 -4.16
C GLY A 322 7.54 -6.96 -2.79
N PHE A 323 7.01 -6.42 -1.69
CA PHE A 323 7.35 -6.91 -0.35
C PHE A 323 6.76 -8.30 -0.11
N VAL A 324 7.63 -9.24 0.27
CA VAL A 324 7.24 -10.60 0.67
C VAL A 324 7.02 -10.65 2.18
N PHE A 325 7.85 -9.95 2.95
CA PHE A 325 7.76 -9.86 4.40
C PHE A 325 7.85 -8.41 4.89
N GLY A 326 7.28 -8.17 6.09
CA GLY A 326 7.35 -6.90 6.80
C GLY A 326 6.29 -5.86 6.40
N ARG A 327 5.42 -6.21 5.46
CA ARG A 327 4.29 -5.37 5.05
C ARG A 327 2.99 -6.17 5.12
N SER A 328 2.08 -5.78 6.02
CA SER A 328 0.78 -6.43 6.26
C SER A 328 0.85 -7.93 6.67
N ASN A 329 2.02 -8.43 7.06
CA ASN A 329 2.23 -9.80 7.52
C ASN A 329 3.31 -9.88 8.62
N GLN A 330 3.32 -8.89 9.53
CA GLN A 330 4.26 -8.83 10.65
C GLN A 330 4.12 -9.99 11.65
N GLN A 331 3.02 -10.74 11.58
CA GLN A 331 2.81 -11.99 12.31
C GLN A 331 3.81 -13.07 11.90
N LEU A 332 4.31 -13.02 10.65
CA LEU A 332 5.43 -13.82 10.20
C LEU A 332 6.74 -13.25 10.76
N SER A 333 6.90 -13.39 12.08
CA SER A 333 8.05 -12.86 12.79
C SER A 333 9.36 -13.57 12.39
N PRO A 334 10.54 -12.99 12.69
CA PRO A 334 11.83 -13.65 12.44
C PRO A 334 11.91 -15.07 13.03
N ASP A 335 11.32 -15.31 14.20
CA ASP A 335 11.34 -16.62 14.84
C ASP A 335 10.44 -17.65 14.11
N VAL A 336 9.31 -17.22 13.57
CA VAL A 336 8.47 -18.06 12.70
C VAL A 336 9.24 -18.40 11.41
N LEU A 337 9.84 -17.41 10.76
CA LEU A 337 10.56 -17.58 9.50
C LEU A 337 11.79 -18.48 9.63
N ARG A 338 12.56 -18.38 10.73
CA ARG A 338 13.72 -19.24 10.99
C ARG A 338 13.36 -20.71 11.26
N ARG A 339 12.10 -20.98 11.63
CA ARG A 339 11.59 -22.34 11.88
C ARG A 339 10.81 -22.92 10.70
N SER A 340 10.80 -22.22 9.56
CA SER A 340 9.97 -22.58 8.42
C SER A 340 10.73 -22.49 7.11
N GLU A 341 10.38 -23.33 6.15
CA GLU A 341 10.72 -23.11 4.75
C GLU A 341 9.80 -22.04 4.18
N VAL A 342 10.28 -21.29 3.18
CA VAL A 342 9.48 -20.22 2.55
C VAL A 342 9.15 -20.60 1.12
N GLU A 343 7.87 -20.68 0.80
CA GLU A 343 7.34 -20.78 -0.56
C GLU A 343 6.68 -19.45 -0.97
N ILE A 344 7.24 -18.82 -1.99
CA ILE A 344 6.70 -17.56 -2.55
C ILE A 344 5.82 -17.92 -3.74
N VAL A 345 4.58 -17.45 -3.72
CA VAL A 345 3.59 -17.68 -4.77
C VAL A 345 3.10 -16.36 -5.36
N ALA A 346 2.92 -16.28 -6.67
CA ALA A 346 2.36 -15.09 -7.31
C ALA A 346 1.82 -15.39 -8.72
N SER A 347 0.79 -14.69 -9.15
CA SER A 347 0.40 -14.73 -10.57
C SER A 347 1.49 -14.13 -11.45
N ARG A 348 1.59 -14.56 -12.71
CA ARG A 348 2.55 -14.03 -13.69
C ARG A 348 2.43 -12.52 -13.83
N ARG A 349 1.21 -12.04 -13.97
CA ARG A 349 0.88 -10.62 -14.09
C ARG A 349 1.43 -9.81 -12.91
N LYS A 350 1.21 -10.31 -11.68
CA LYS A 350 1.72 -9.65 -10.47
C LYS A 350 3.23 -9.50 -10.48
N LEU A 351 3.96 -10.49 -11.01
CA LEU A 351 5.42 -10.45 -11.09
C LEU A 351 5.94 -9.59 -12.23
N ASP A 352 5.19 -9.46 -13.30
CA ASP A 352 5.58 -8.58 -14.42
C ASP A 352 5.59 -7.11 -13.99
N ASP A 353 4.69 -6.73 -13.08
CA ASP A 353 4.61 -5.39 -12.52
C ASP A 353 5.67 -5.12 -11.42
N ILE A 354 6.15 -6.15 -10.72
CA ILE A 354 7.01 -6.00 -9.52
C ILE A 354 8.50 -5.91 -9.85
N GLY A 355 8.98 -6.64 -10.83
CA GLY A 355 10.40 -6.67 -11.22
C GLY A 355 11.37 -7.28 -10.20
N VAL A 356 11.36 -6.82 -8.94
CA VAL A 356 12.17 -7.33 -7.82
C VAL A 356 11.33 -7.54 -6.57
N LEU A 357 11.71 -8.52 -5.74
CA LEU A 357 11.10 -8.77 -4.45
C LEU A 357 11.85 -8.03 -3.34
N ARG A 358 11.16 -7.73 -2.22
CA ARG A 358 11.71 -7.02 -1.07
C ARG A 358 11.36 -7.70 0.23
N VAL A 359 12.25 -7.55 1.21
CA VAL A 359 12.05 -8.01 2.59
C VAL A 359 12.34 -6.87 3.56
N ASP A 360 11.59 -6.82 4.66
CA ASP A 360 11.73 -5.84 5.74
C ASP A 360 11.16 -6.49 7.02
N THR A 361 11.80 -7.57 7.48
CA THR A 361 11.33 -8.34 8.63
C THR A 361 11.53 -7.59 9.96
N GLY A 362 12.39 -6.57 9.95
CA GLY A 362 12.85 -5.86 11.15
C GLY A 362 14.06 -6.52 11.81
N ASP A 363 14.57 -7.62 11.23
CA ASP A 363 15.79 -8.31 11.64
C ASP A 363 16.78 -8.27 10.45
N PRO A 364 17.83 -7.43 10.53
CA PRO A 364 18.77 -7.24 9.42
C PRO A 364 19.55 -8.51 9.02
N ASP A 365 19.79 -9.42 9.95
CA ASP A 365 20.51 -10.66 9.66
C ASP A 365 19.60 -11.59 8.85
N LEU A 366 18.35 -11.72 9.23
CA LEU A 366 17.36 -12.49 8.48
C LEU A 366 17.09 -11.86 7.10
N ASP A 367 16.99 -10.55 7.02
CA ASP A 367 16.79 -9.85 5.74
C ASP A 367 17.96 -10.16 4.78
N ASN A 368 19.20 -10.17 5.27
CA ASN A 368 20.36 -10.57 4.48
C ASN A 368 20.31 -12.05 4.05
N GLU A 369 19.84 -12.96 4.91
CA GLU A 369 19.67 -14.39 4.59
C GLU A 369 18.58 -14.62 3.52
N LEU A 370 17.53 -13.81 3.53
CA LEU A 370 16.42 -13.88 2.60
C LEU A 370 16.74 -13.25 1.23
N GLN A 371 17.75 -12.39 1.15
CA GLN A 371 18.17 -11.76 -0.11
C GLN A 371 18.74 -12.79 -1.11
N GLY A 372 18.84 -12.36 -2.36
CA GLY A 372 19.37 -13.18 -3.45
C GLY A 372 18.28 -13.70 -4.40
N TRP A 373 18.62 -14.70 -5.20
CA TRP A 373 17.68 -15.27 -6.18
C TRP A 373 16.77 -16.31 -5.54
N ARG A 374 15.47 -16.09 -5.63
CA ARG A 374 14.42 -16.98 -5.12
C ARG A 374 13.51 -17.48 -6.23
N LYS A 375 13.07 -18.73 -6.09
CA LYS A 375 12.05 -19.31 -6.96
C LYS A 375 10.68 -18.85 -6.49
N VAL A 376 9.90 -18.29 -7.39
CA VAL A 376 8.50 -17.91 -7.16
C VAL A 376 7.62 -18.82 -7.98
N ARG A 377 6.66 -19.50 -7.36
CA ARG A 377 5.67 -20.32 -8.06
C ARG A 377 4.68 -19.41 -8.78
N ILE A 378 4.47 -19.64 -10.07
CA ILE A 378 3.62 -18.82 -10.94
C ILE A 378 2.50 -19.63 -11.63
N GLY A 379 2.43 -20.90 -11.40
CA GLY A 379 1.46 -21.84 -11.97
C GLY A 379 1.53 -23.18 -11.27
N ARG A 380 0.89 -24.20 -11.84
CA ARG A 380 0.79 -25.53 -11.22
C ARG A 380 2.17 -26.12 -10.87
N VAL A 381 3.11 -26.09 -11.82
CA VAL A 381 4.49 -26.59 -11.64
C VAL A 381 5.54 -25.53 -12.02
N GLU A 382 5.11 -24.44 -12.58
CA GLU A 382 5.99 -23.42 -13.13
C GLU A 382 6.52 -22.52 -12.04
N ARG A 383 7.81 -22.19 -12.13
CA ARG A 383 8.50 -21.26 -11.22
C ARG A 383 9.32 -20.25 -12.02
N ARG A 384 9.39 -19.03 -11.52
CA ARG A 384 10.22 -17.94 -12.06
C ARG A 384 11.26 -17.55 -11.02
N LEU A 385 12.48 -17.24 -11.48
CA LEU A 385 13.52 -16.71 -10.61
C LEU A 385 13.38 -15.19 -10.52
N LEU A 386 13.28 -14.68 -9.29
CA LEU A 386 13.31 -13.25 -9.00
C LEU A 386 14.37 -12.95 -7.94
N LYS A 387 14.91 -11.73 -8.04
CA LYS A 387 15.85 -11.24 -7.06
C LYS A 387 15.09 -10.65 -5.87
N VAL A 388 15.51 -11.03 -4.66
CA VAL A 388 15.11 -10.40 -3.40
C VAL A 388 16.20 -9.40 -3.01
N VAL A 389 15.81 -8.17 -2.69
CA VAL A 389 16.68 -7.06 -2.31
C VAL A 389 16.28 -6.47 -0.99
#